data_673d7dd58708a186b86cd2178803bd2f
#
_entry.id   673d7dd58708a186b86cd2178803bd2f
#
_cell.length_a   1.000
_cell.length_b   1.000
_cell.length_c   1.000
_cell.angle_alpha   90.00
_cell.angle_beta   90.00
_cell.angle_gamma   90.00
#
_symmetry.space_group_name_H-M   'P 1'
#
loop_
_entity.id
_entity.type
_entity.pdbx_description
1 polymer ?
#
loop_
_entity_poly.entity_id
_entity_poly.type
_entity_poly.pdbx_seq_one_letter_code
_entity_poly.pdbx_strand_id
1 'polypeptide(L)'
;MGKQQDREKIVQEIKVAADLYRKHLVGKRFLYVFEGRYIEVLYKAANFRHLTGVATNLSSKKFYSYAAKKMLQASQIFFTPQHPFSLCKRKIKHIGQIAMLAGSEGFMLEEIVTDTRNYKFGTTDLNFTLCLNKEYDDKGQQKGDCFVVESLRDEDCFSKSRTAYTVTHIFSAPNDAKKYTNLLFLDENATIDGLPDEIKNMLNQTLLHK
;
A
#
# COMPACT_ATOMS: atom_id res chain seq x y z
N MET A 1 -31.44 -11.17 -6.54
CA MET A 1 -30.61 -11.07 -5.31
C MET A 1 -30.03 -9.70 -5.28
N GLY A 2 -30.25 -8.93 -4.21
CA GLY A 2 -30.29 -7.52 -4.36
C GLY A 2 -29.01 -6.79 -4.02
N LYS A 3 -28.90 -5.58 -4.54
CA LYS A 3 -27.85 -4.55 -4.30
C LYS A 3 -27.48 -4.39 -2.79
N GLN A 4 -28.38 -4.72 -1.88
CA GLN A 4 -28.14 -4.68 -0.42
C GLN A 4 -27.20 -5.80 0.05
N GLN A 5 -27.42 -7.04 -0.38
CA GLN A 5 -26.56 -8.19 -0.03
C GLN A 5 -25.13 -8.02 -0.57
N ASP A 6 -25.00 -7.44 -1.77
CA ASP A 6 -23.68 -7.12 -2.33
C ASP A 6 -22.93 -6.08 -1.47
N ARG A 7 -23.63 -5.04 -0.99
CA ARG A 7 -23.03 -4.05 -0.09
C ARG A 7 -22.61 -4.64 1.25
N GLU A 8 -23.44 -5.52 1.81
CA GLU A 8 -23.13 -6.20 3.09
C GLU A 8 -21.88 -7.06 2.95
N LYS A 9 -21.77 -7.84 1.87
CA LYS A 9 -20.56 -8.63 1.57
C LYS A 9 -19.33 -7.75 1.44
N ILE A 10 -19.40 -6.69 0.65
CA ILE A 10 -18.30 -5.74 0.46
C ILE A 10 -17.88 -5.11 1.78
N VAL A 11 -18.84 -4.72 2.63
CA VAL A 11 -18.54 -4.15 3.95
C VAL A 11 -17.81 -5.16 4.86
N GLN A 12 -18.15 -6.44 4.80
CA GLN A 12 -17.41 -7.45 5.57
C GLN A 12 -15.97 -7.61 5.08
N GLU A 13 -15.75 -7.66 3.77
CA GLU A 13 -14.39 -7.70 3.21
C GLU A 13 -13.58 -6.44 3.60
N ILE A 14 -14.19 -5.26 3.54
CA ILE A 14 -13.56 -4.00 3.98
C ILE A 14 -13.18 -4.05 5.46
N LYS A 15 -14.04 -4.59 6.34
CA LYS A 15 -13.74 -4.71 7.78
C LYS A 15 -12.57 -5.64 8.05
N VAL A 16 -12.53 -6.79 7.39
CA VAL A 16 -11.42 -7.74 7.49
C VAL A 16 -10.12 -7.09 7.02
N ALA A 17 -10.15 -6.48 5.83
CA ALA A 17 -8.98 -5.80 5.28
C ALA A 17 -8.50 -4.64 6.15
N ALA A 18 -9.41 -3.85 6.73
CA ALA A 18 -9.06 -2.74 7.61
C ALA A 18 -8.37 -3.21 8.90
N ASP A 19 -8.76 -4.38 9.43
CA ASP A 19 -8.10 -4.97 10.60
C ASP A 19 -6.68 -5.43 10.27
N LEU A 20 -6.48 -6.13 9.14
CA LEU A 20 -5.16 -6.52 8.65
C LEU A 20 -4.28 -5.28 8.35
N TYR A 21 -4.84 -4.27 7.70
CA TYR A 21 -4.17 -3.02 7.39
C TYR A 21 -3.71 -2.30 8.66
N ARG A 22 -4.56 -2.26 9.69
CA ARG A 22 -4.24 -1.70 11.00
C ARG A 22 -3.10 -2.47 11.70
N LYS A 23 -3.19 -3.80 11.72
CA LYS A 23 -2.26 -4.67 12.44
C LYS A 23 -0.86 -4.70 11.82
N HIS A 24 -0.81 -4.70 10.50
CA HIS A 24 0.44 -4.97 9.80
C HIS A 24 1.10 -3.73 9.19
N LEU A 25 0.35 -2.67 8.85
CA LEU A 25 0.82 -1.58 8.02
C LEU A 25 0.78 -0.21 8.70
N VAL A 26 -0.36 0.18 9.28
CA VAL A 26 -0.52 1.51 9.88
C VAL A 26 0.39 1.69 11.09
N GLY A 27 1.03 2.86 11.18
CA GLY A 27 1.99 3.18 12.25
C GLY A 27 3.39 2.64 12.02
N LYS A 28 3.63 2.05 10.84
CA LYS A 28 4.94 1.56 10.42
C LYS A 28 5.38 2.25 9.14
N ARG A 29 6.69 2.33 8.93
CA ARG A 29 7.32 2.67 7.66
C ARG A 29 8.03 1.45 7.10
N PHE A 30 8.10 1.36 5.79
CA PHE A 30 8.66 0.26 5.03
C PHE A 30 9.76 0.79 4.13
N LEU A 31 10.88 0.10 4.09
CA LEU A 31 11.99 0.38 3.21
C LEU A 31 12.04 -0.71 2.15
N TYR A 32 11.81 -0.35 0.91
CA TYR A 32 11.93 -1.23 -0.24
C TYR A 32 13.26 -0.96 -0.92
N VAL A 33 14.07 -2.00 -1.10
CA VAL A 33 15.37 -1.92 -1.77
C VAL A 33 15.30 -2.65 -3.11
N PHE A 34 15.84 -2.02 -4.15
CA PHE A 34 15.93 -2.53 -5.51
C PHE A 34 17.10 -1.86 -6.23
N GLU A 35 17.91 -2.61 -6.94
CA GLU A 35 19.11 -2.11 -7.68
C GLU A 35 20.02 -1.18 -6.87
N GLY A 36 20.28 -1.51 -5.61
CA GLY A 36 21.10 -0.66 -4.72
C GLY A 36 20.47 0.69 -4.36
N ARG A 37 19.25 0.96 -4.79
CA ARG A 37 18.43 2.13 -4.42
C ARG A 37 17.35 1.73 -3.44
N TYR A 38 16.71 2.71 -2.83
CA TYR A 38 15.57 2.47 -1.94
C TYR A 38 14.49 3.54 -2.04
N ILE A 39 13.31 3.18 -1.60
CA ILE A 39 12.23 4.11 -1.25
C ILE A 39 11.65 3.76 0.12
N GLU A 40 11.22 4.79 0.86
CA GLU A 40 10.44 4.61 2.08
C GLU A 40 8.96 4.77 1.79
N VAL A 41 8.13 3.85 2.29
CA VAL A 41 6.69 3.81 2.03
C VAL A 41 5.90 3.84 3.34
N LEU A 42 4.83 4.64 3.37
CA LEU A 42 3.85 4.72 4.44
C LEU A 42 2.47 4.25 3.98
N TYR A 43 1.83 3.47 4.83
CA TYR A 43 0.44 3.05 4.66
C TYR A 43 -0.44 3.88 5.61
N LYS A 44 -1.03 4.96 5.08
CA LYS A 44 -1.83 5.90 5.87
C LYS A 44 -3.27 5.44 6.02
N ALA A 45 -3.81 5.51 7.22
CA ALA A 45 -5.22 5.24 7.51
C ALA A 45 -6.18 6.06 6.63
N ALA A 46 -5.83 7.32 6.35
CA ALA A 46 -6.63 8.20 5.50
C ALA A 46 -6.72 7.73 4.04
N ASN A 47 -5.73 6.99 3.54
CA ASN A 47 -5.70 6.53 2.16
C ASN A 47 -6.46 5.22 1.95
N PHE A 48 -6.76 4.48 3.03
CA PHE A 48 -7.43 3.18 2.98
C PHE A 48 -8.75 3.21 2.18
N ARG A 49 -9.55 4.26 2.33
CA ARG A 49 -10.81 4.42 1.58
C ARG A 49 -10.60 4.32 0.06
N HIS A 50 -9.58 4.96 -0.48
CA HIS A 50 -9.28 4.96 -1.92
C HIS A 50 -8.92 3.56 -2.45
N LEU A 51 -8.38 2.71 -1.57
CA LEU A 51 -8.03 1.33 -1.91
C LEU A 51 -9.26 0.44 -2.06
N THR A 52 -10.39 0.81 -1.46
CA THR A 52 -11.65 0.03 -1.53
C THR A 52 -12.46 0.29 -2.79
N GLY A 53 -12.31 1.44 -3.43
CA GLY A 53 -13.09 1.85 -4.60
C GLY A 53 -14.54 2.24 -4.31
N VAL A 54 -15.02 2.24 -3.06
CA VAL A 54 -16.38 2.65 -2.71
C VAL A 54 -16.53 4.16 -2.59
N ALA A 55 -17.71 4.69 -2.86
CA ALA A 55 -18.14 6.01 -2.44
C ALA A 55 -18.77 5.96 -1.04
N THR A 56 -18.62 7.04 -0.27
CA THR A 56 -19.17 7.19 1.07
C THR A 56 -19.27 8.66 1.45
N ASN A 57 -20.21 9.02 2.33
CA ASN A 57 -20.33 10.34 2.94
C ASN A 57 -19.42 10.53 4.18
N LEU A 58 -18.73 9.48 4.60
CA LEU A 58 -17.79 9.56 5.71
C LEU A 58 -16.47 10.21 5.25
N SER A 59 -15.85 11.01 6.12
CA SER A 59 -14.48 11.44 5.89
C SER A 59 -13.55 10.20 5.83
N SER A 60 -12.41 10.30 5.14
CA SER A 60 -11.47 9.17 4.99
C SER A 60 -11.01 8.59 6.32
N LYS A 61 -10.74 9.45 7.32
CA LYS A 61 -10.38 9.04 8.68
C LYS A 61 -11.52 8.30 9.38
N LYS A 62 -12.76 8.80 9.27
CA LYS A 62 -13.95 8.20 9.88
C LYS A 62 -14.30 6.88 9.22
N PHE A 63 -14.22 6.80 7.89
CA PHE A 63 -14.43 5.56 7.14
C PHE A 63 -13.48 4.45 7.62
N TYR A 64 -12.18 4.73 7.64
CA TYR A 64 -11.20 3.78 8.13
C TYR A 64 -11.43 3.37 9.59
N SER A 65 -11.68 4.34 10.48
CA SER A 65 -11.97 4.07 11.90
C SER A 65 -13.18 3.14 12.07
N TYR A 66 -14.27 3.37 11.32
CA TYR A 66 -15.47 2.53 11.37
C TYR A 66 -15.19 1.13 10.82
N ALA A 67 -14.45 1.02 9.72
CA ALA A 67 -14.06 -0.27 9.17
C ALA A 67 -13.20 -1.08 10.16
N ALA A 68 -12.15 -0.48 10.71
CA ALA A 68 -11.22 -1.12 11.64
C ALA A 68 -11.87 -1.49 13.00
N LYS A 69 -12.91 -0.76 13.42
CA LYS A 69 -13.73 -1.06 14.61
C LYS A 69 -14.92 -1.96 14.30
N LYS A 70 -15.06 -2.47 13.08
CA LYS A 70 -16.18 -3.30 12.61
C LYS A 70 -17.57 -2.61 12.67
N MET A 71 -17.59 -1.27 12.71
CA MET A 71 -18.79 -0.44 12.83
C MET A 71 -19.33 0.05 11.46
N LEU A 72 -18.57 -0.11 10.37
CA LEU A 72 -19.01 0.31 9.04
C LEU A 72 -20.27 -0.45 8.63
N GLN A 73 -21.28 0.26 8.13
CA GLN A 73 -22.57 -0.31 7.71
C GLN A 73 -22.75 -0.23 6.19
N ALA A 74 -23.55 -1.14 5.62
CA ALA A 74 -23.86 -1.18 4.19
C ALA A 74 -24.56 0.10 3.70
N SER A 75 -25.34 0.78 4.54
CA SER A 75 -25.97 2.07 4.25
C SER A 75 -25.00 3.23 4.12
N GLN A 76 -23.74 3.08 4.58
CA GLN A 76 -22.70 4.11 4.55
C GLN A 76 -21.81 4.02 3.31
N ILE A 77 -22.00 3.00 2.48
CA ILE A 77 -21.31 2.87 1.19
C ILE A 77 -22.30 2.88 0.03
N PHE A 78 -21.87 3.46 -1.08
CA PHE A 78 -22.68 3.51 -2.30
C PHE A 78 -21.79 3.49 -3.54
N PHE A 79 -22.42 3.31 -4.71
CA PHE A 79 -21.75 3.27 -5.99
C PHE A 79 -22.24 4.45 -6.84
N THR A 80 -21.29 5.11 -7.50
CA THR A 80 -21.52 6.27 -8.37
C THR A 80 -20.86 6.00 -9.74
N PRO A 81 -21.10 6.84 -10.75
CA PRO A 81 -20.35 6.73 -12.02
C PRO A 81 -18.83 6.80 -11.84
N GLN A 82 -18.33 7.58 -10.88
CA GLN A 82 -16.90 7.69 -10.56
C GLN A 82 -16.39 6.52 -9.69
N HIS A 83 -17.28 5.85 -8.96
CA HIS A 83 -17.02 4.70 -8.12
C HIS A 83 -18.02 3.57 -8.43
N PRO A 84 -17.98 2.98 -9.64
CA PRO A 84 -18.95 1.97 -10.04
C PRO A 84 -18.73 0.67 -9.27
N PHE A 85 -19.78 -0.13 -9.12
CA PHE A 85 -19.73 -1.43 -8.44
C PHE A 85 -18.65 -2.35 -9.01
N SER A 86 -18.46 -2.35 -10.33
CA SER A 86 -17.43 -3.15 -11.01
C SER A 86 -16.01 -2.79 -10.57
N LEU A 87 -15.71 -1.49 -10.39
CA LEU A 87 -14.42 -1.03 -9.86
C LEU A 87 -14.22 -1.48 -8.41
N CYS A 88 -15.24 -1.31 -7.57
CA CYS A 88 -15.20 -1.76 -6.19
C CYS A 88 -14.95 -3.27 -6.11
N LYS A 89 -15.70 -4.08 -6.86
CA LYS A 89 -15.55 -5.54 -6.88
C LYS A 89 -14.13 -5.98 -7.27
N ARG A 90 -13.51 -5.32 -8.24
CA ARG A 90 -12.11 -5.60 -8.62
C ARG A 90 -11.13 -5.29 -7.49
N LYS A 91 -11.25 -4.12 -6.86
CA LYS A 91 -10.36 -3.70 -5.77
C LYS A 91 -10.53 -4.56 -4.51
N ILE A 92 -11.77 -4.89 -4.14
CA ILE A 92 -12.07 -5.71 -2.96
C ILE A 92 -11.45 -7.10 -3.07
N LYS A 93 -11.33 -7.66 -4.26
CA LYS A 93 -10.66 -8.94 -4.50
C LYS A 93 -9.23 -8.99 -3.92
N HIS A 94 -8.52 -7.85 -3.93
CA HIS A 94 -7.12 -7.75 -3.51
C HIS A 94 -6.89 -7.03 -2.19
N ILE A 95 -7.91 -6.33 -1.66
CA ILE A 95 -7.68 -5.43 -0.51
C ILE A 95 -7.18 -6.16 0.75
N GLY A 96 -7.57 -7.42 0.94
CA GLY A 96 -7.09 -8.25 2.04
C GLY A 96 -5.63 -8.70 1.88
N GLN A 97 -5.09 -8.68 0.65
CA GLN A 97 -3.74 -9.14 0.32
C GLN A 97 -2.68 -8.03 0.45
N ILE A 98 -3.09 -6.76 0.62
CA ILE A 98 -2.16 -5.62 0.71
C ILE A 98 -1.11 -5.82 1.82
N ALA A 99 -1.52 -6.36 2.96
CA ALA A 99 -0.64 -6.59 4.09
C ALA A 99 0.43 -7.67 3.80
N MET A 100 0.12 -8.63 2.95
CA MET A 100 1.07 -9.67 2.50
C MET A 100 2.05 -9.10 1.48
N LEU A 101 1.57 -8.35 0.50
CA LEU A 101 2.42 -7.72 -0.53
C LEU A 101 3.51 -6.83 0.10
N ALA A 102 3.21 -6.15 1.21
CA ALA A 102 4.17 -5.30 1.91
C ALA A 102 5.35 -6.06 2.56
N GLY A 103 5.38 -7.38 2.51
CA GLY A 103 6.44 -8.19 3.11
C GLY A 103 6.75 -9.46 2.32
N SER A 104 6.42 -9.51 1.04
CA SER A 104 6.65 -10.67 0.16
C SER A 104 7.44 -10.28 -1.09
N GLU A 105 7.90 -11.28 -1.81
CA GLU A 105 8.48 -11.14 -3.13
C GLU A 105 7.61 -10.26 -4.04
N GLY A 106 8.24 -9.41 -4.84
CA GLY A 106 7.53 -8.54 -5.76
C GLY A 106 8.47 -7.65 -6.58
N PHE A 107 7.85 -6.79 -7.36
CA PHE A 107 8.54 -5.85 -8.23
C PHE A 107 8.25 -4.41 -7.82
N MET A 108 9.24 -3.54 -8.01
CA MET A 108 9.09 -2.11 -7.93
C MET A 108 8.99 -1.54 -9.35
N LEU A 109 7.86 -0.92 -9.66
CA LEU A 109 7.60 -0.26 -10.93
C LEU A 109 7.89 1.24 -10.79
N GLU A 110 8.49 1.85 -11.79
CA GLU A 110 8.78 3.28 -11.82
C GLU A 110 8.05 3.99 -12.96
N GLU A 111 7.52 5.19 -12.69
CA GLU A 111 6.80 6.05 -13.64
C GLU A 111 5.61 5.35 -14.31
N ILE A 112 4.61 4.99 -13.50
CA ILE A 112 3.39 4.36 -13.99
C ILE A 112 2.46 5.43 -14.57
N VAL A 113 2.10 5.28 -15.85
CA VAL A 113 1.17 6.16 -16.56
C VAL A 113 -0.17 5.44 -16.74
N THR A 114 -1.24 6.03 -16.23
CA THR A 114 -2.60 5.51 -16.41
C THR A 114 -3.52 6.59 -16.99
N ASP A 115 -4.66 6.19 -17.53
CA ASP A 115 -5.63 7.11 -18.12
C ASP A 115 -6.13 8.21 -17.18
N THR A 116 -6.09 7.96 -15.88
CA THR A 116 -6.64 8.86 -14.87
C THR A 116 -5.59 9.60 -14.04
N ARG A 117 -4.40 9.04 -13.87
CA ARG A 117 -3.36 9.60 -13.02
C ARG A 117 -2.02 8.91 -13.23
N ASN A 118 -0.93 9.67 -13.04
CA ASN A 118 0.42 9.13 -13.03
C ASN A 118 0.90 8.87 -11.59
N TYR A 119 1.72 7.83 -11.44
CA TYR A 119 2.33 7.48 -10.16
C TYR A 119 3.85 7.34 -10.32
N LYS A 120 4.59 7.81 -9.32
CA LYS A 120 6.06 7.78 -9.39
C LYS A 120 6.59 6.36 -9.23
N PHE A 121 5.97 5.58 -8.34
CA PHE A 121 6.29 4.18 -8.12
C PHE A 121 5.04 3.32 -7.98
N GLY A 122 5.22 2.00 -8.05
CA GLY A 122 4.22 1.01 -7.66
C GLY A 122 4.90 -0.28 -7.25
N THR A 123 4.31 -1.01 -6.29
CA THR A 123 4.74 -2.36 -5.94
C THR A 123 3.69 -3.38 -6.34
N THR A 124 4.12 -4.48 -6.94
CA THR A 124 3.23 -5.54 -7.46
C THR A 124 3.81 -6.93 -7.22
N ASP A 125 2.92 -7.90 -7.02
CA ASP A 125 3.17 -9.35 -6.99
C ASP A 125 2.67 -10.06 -8.26
N LEU A 126 2.49 -9.30 -9.35
CA LEU A 126 1.90 -9.72 -10.63
C LEU A 126 0.36 -9.83 -10.63
N ASN A 127 -0.30 -9.88 -9.48
CA ASN A 127 -1.75 -9.99 -9.40
C ASN A 127 -2.44 -8.62 -9.33
N PHE A 128 -1.82 -7.66 -8.65
CA PHE A 128 -2.31 -6.29 -8.51
C PHE A 128 -1.16 -5.35 -8.20
N THR A 129 -1.40 -4.05 -8.36
CA THR A 129 -0.39 -3.02 -8.09
C THR A 129 -0.88 -2.03 -7.04
N LEU A 130 -0.03 -1.73 -6.06
CA LEU A 130 -0.19 -0.56 -5.18
C LEU A 130 0.61 0.60 -5.77
N CYS A 131 -0.08 1.65 -6.18
CA CYS A 131 0.52 2.83 -6.76
C CYS A 131 0.87 3.86 -5.69
N LEU A 132 2.06 4.45 -5.81
CA LEU A 132 2.73 5.25 -4.80
C LEU A 132 3.07 6.65 -5.34
N ASN A 133 2.82 7.69 -4.54
CA ASN A 133 3.30 9.05 -4.81
C ASN A 133 3.78 9.72 -3.53
N LYS A 134 4.48 10.83 -3.67
CA LYS A 134 4.74 11.77 -2.55
C LYS A 134 3.42 12.43 -2.14
N GLU A 135 3.28 12.73 -0.87
CA GLU A 135 2.14 13.49 -0.37
C GLU A 135 2.44 14.98 -0.39
N TYR A 136 1.46 15.77 -0.79
CA TYR A 136 1.54 17.24 -0.80
C TYR A 136 0.43 17.82 0.05
N ASP A 137 0.66 19.00 0.63
CA ASP A 137 -0.36 19.78 1.30
C ASP A 137 -1.22 20.60 0.30
N ASP A 138 -2.20 21.32 0.83
CA ASP A 138 -3.09 22.16 0.03
C ASP A 138 -2.37 23.35 -0.65
N LYS A 139 -1.11 23.63 -0.26
CA LYS A 139 -0.24 24.63 -0.85
C LYS A 139 0.75 24.06 -1.87
N GLY A 140 0.68 22.74 -2.13
CA GLY A 140 1.59 22.03 -3.02
C GLY A 140 2.98 21.76 -2.42
N GLN A 141 3.15 21.88 -1.10
CA GLN A 141 4.39 21.53 -0.42
C GLN A 141 4.44 20.05 -0.07
N GLN A 142 5.56 19.39 -0.31
CA GLN A 142 5.75 17.98 -0.01
C GLN A 142 5.73 17.74 1.50
N LYS A 143 4.94 16.76 1.95
CA LYS A 143 4.79 16.38 3.37
C LYS A 143 5.77 15.27 3.77
N GLY A 144 7.05 15.52 3.68
CA GLY A 144 8.10 14.57 4.06
C GLY A 144 8.58 13.72 2.88
N ASP A 145 9.55 12.82 3.17
CA ASP A 145 10.31 12.12 2.14
C ASP A 145 9.76 10.73 1.79
N CYS A 146 8.82 10.21 2.57
CA CYS A 146 8.22 8.92 2.29
C CYS A 146 7.18 9.00 1.17
N PHE A 147 7.07 7.94 0.40
CA PHE A 147 5.96 7.70 -0.51
C PHE A 147 4.73 7.20 0.27
N VAL A 148 3.54 7.47 -0.24
CA VAL A 148 2.28 6.98 0.33
C VAL A 148 1.52 6.14 -0.68
N VAL A 149 0.87 5.08 -0.20
CA VAL A 149 0.00 4.26 -1.06
C VAL A 149 -1.28 5.04 -1.36
N GLU A 150 -1.51 5.38 -2.62
CA GLU A 150 -2.65 6.19 -3.07
C GLU A 150 -3.74 5.37 -3.77
N SER A 151 -3.35 4.34 -4.52
CA SER A 151 -4.29 3.56 -5.31
C SER A 151 -3.94 2.07 -5.31
N LEU A 152 -4.96 1.25 -5.48
CA LEU A 152 -4.87 -0.16 -5.80
C LEU A 152 -5.40 -0.37 -7.21
N ARG A 153 -4.66 -1.08 -8.06
CA ARG A 153 -5.02 -1.47 -9.42
C ARG A 153 -5.13 -2.99 -9.49
N ASP A 154 -6.22 -3.51 -10.09
CA ASP A 154 -6.44 -4.94 -10.37
C ASP A 154 -5.71 -5.31 -11.68
N GLU A 155 -4.39 -5.08 -11.71
CA GLU A 155 -3.48 -5.33 -12.82
C GLU A 155 -2.03 -5.21 -12.35
N ASP A 156 -1.08 -5.82 -13.06
CA ASP A 156 0.35 -5.78 -12.71
C ASP A 156 1.03 -4.44 -13.06
N CYS A 157 0.46 -3.66 -13.95
CA CYS A 157 0.96 -2.37 -14.44
C CYS A 157 2.35 -2.39 -15.13
N PHE A 158 2.92 -3.53 -15.48
CA PHE A 158 4.22 -3.57 -16.18
C PHE A 158 4.19 -2.81 -17.50
N SER A 159 3.18 -3.04 -18.33
CA SER A 159 3.02 -2.35 -19.63
C SER A 159 2.75 -0.85 -19.51
N LYS A 160 2.43 -0.37 -18.32
CA LYS A 160 2.14 1.04 -17.99
C LYS A 160 3.29 1.74 -17.27
N SER A 161 4.32 1.01 -16.88
CA SER A 161 5.51 1.53 -16.23
C SER A 161 6.65 1.74 -17.21
N ARG A 162 7.52 2.70 -16.90
CA ARG A 162 8.73 2.92 -17.69
C ARG A 162 9.77 1.84 -17.43
N THR A 163 9.90 1.42 -16.18
CA THR A 163 10.89 0.43 -15.75
C THR A 163 10.32 -0.41 -14.60
N ALA A 164 10.75 -1.65 -14.53
CA ALA A 164 10.43 -2.60 -13.46
C ALA A 164 11.73 -3.17 -12.87
N TYR A 165 11.77 -3.28 -11.55
CA TYR A 165 12.92 -3.76 -10.79
C TYR A 165 12.49 -4.87 -9.84
N THR A 166 13.32 -5.89 -9.66
CA THR A 166 13.12 -6.87 -8.59
C THR A 166 13.38 -6.22 -7.23
N VAL A 167 12.46 -6.37 -6.29
CA VAL A 167 12.67 -5.95 -4.91
C VAL A 167 13.56 -6.98 -4.24
N THR A 168 14.71 -6.56 -3.72
CA THR A 168 15.69 -7.45 -3.08
C THR A 168 15.52 -7.54 -1.57
N HIS A 169 15.10 -6.44 -0.92
CA HIS A 169 14.88 -6.43 0.52
C HIS A 169 13.64 -5.58 0.84
N ILE A 170 12.90 -6.00 1.86
CA ILE A 170 11.87 -5.18 2.49
C ILE A 170 12.12 -5.18 4.01
N PHE A 171 12.34 -3.99 4.54
CA PHE A 171 12.45 -3.78 5.97
C PHE A 171 11.26 -2.99 6.51
N SER A 172 10.98 -3.12 7.81
CA SER A 172 9.99 -2.28 8.48
C SER A 172 10.45 -1.83 9.86
N ALA A 173 9.87 -0.72 10.29
CA ALA A 173 10.01 -0.21 11.66
C ALA A 173 8.76 0.59 12.06
N PRO A 174 8.49 0.82 13.35
CA PRO A 174 7.56 1.85 13.80
C PRO A 174 7.92 3.23 13.21
N ASN A 175 6.93 4.09 12.96
CA ASN A 175 7.16 5.40 12.33
C ASN A 175 8.09 6.31 13.12
N ASP A 176 8.13 6.17 14.45
CA ASP A 176 8.96 6.94 15.37
C ASP A 176 10.36 6.34 15.61
N ALA A 177 10.61 5.12 15.11
CA ALA A 177 11.91 4.47 15.24
C ALA A 177 12.97 5.17 14.39
N LYS A 178 14.18 5.32 14.91
CA LYS A 178 15.30 5.93 14.15
C LYS A 178 15.83 5.00 13.06
N LYS A 179 15.72 3.68 13.27
CA LYS A 179 16.29 2.65 12.39
C LYS A 179 15.27 1.56 12.10
N TYR A 180 15.45 0.87 10.97
CA TYR A 180 14.67 -0.32 10.62
C TYR A 180 15.08 -1.50 11.50
N THR A 181 14.09 -2.21 12.05
CA THR A 181 14.29 -3.27 13.04
C THR A 181 13.84 -4.65 12.57
N ASN A 182 13.01 -4.71 11.54
CA ASN A 182 12.47 -5.97 11.04
C ASN A 182 12.84 -6.16 9.57
N LEU A 183 13.39 -7.30 9.22
CA LEU A 183 13.49 -7.81 7.86
C LEU A 183 12.22 -8.59 7.57
N LEU A 184 11.47 -8.18 6.54
CA LEU A 184 10.21 -8.82 6.13
C LEU A 184 10.41 -9.72 4.91
N PHE A 185 11.27 -9.30 3.98
CA PHE A 185 11.61 -10.05 2.77
C PHE A 185 13.10 -9.89 2.47
N LEU A 186 13.71 -10.97 2.00
CA LEU A 186 15.06 -11.04 1.46
C LEU A 186 15.01 -11.96 0.24
N ASP A 187 15.39 -11.44 -0.92
CA ASP A 187 15.55 -12.23 -2.13
C ASP A 187 16.66 -13.28 -1.94
N GLU A 188 16.50 -14.47 -2.50
CA GLU A 188 17.42 -15.60 -2.33
C GLU A 188 18.85 -15.33 -2.85
N ASN A 189 18.98 -14.39 -3.81
CA ASN A 189 20.26 -13.98 -4.39
C ASN A 189 20.83 -12.72 -3.76
N ALA A 190 20.19 -12.18 -2.73
CA ALA A 190 20.59 -10.94 -2.06
C ALA A 190 21.14 -11.23 -0.63
N THR A 191 21.96 -10.30 -0.13
CA THR A 191 22.50 -10.38 1.24
C THR A 191 22.48 -9.00 1.89
N ILE A 192 22.38 -8.96 3.21
CA ILE A 192 22.48 -7.69 3.96
C ILE A 192 23.87 -7.05 3.77
N ASP A 193 24.92 -7.87 3.71
CA ASP A 193 26.30 -7.38 3.51
C ASP A 193 26.50 -6.74 2.13
N GLY A 194 25.73 -7.14 1.12
CA GLY A 194 25.75 -6.56 -0.23
C GLY A 194 25.07 -5.21 -0.34
N LEU A 195 24.39 -4.73 0.68
CA LEU A 195 23.71 -3.43 0.67
C LEU A 195 24.72 -2.26 0.66
N PRO A 196 24.39 -1.14 -0.03
CA PRO A 196 25.13 0.11 0.10
C PRO A 196 25.17 0.61 1.54
N ASP A 197 26.27 1.28 1.92
CA ASP A 197 26.48 1.79 3.28
C ASP A 197 25.36 2.76 3.73
N GLU A 198 24.83 3.56 2.81
CA GLU A 198 23.68 4.42 3.08
C GLU A 198 22.49 3.63 3.62
N ILE A 199 22.15 2.50 2.98
CA ILE A 199 21.04 1.63 3.42
C ILE A 199 21.40 0.93 4.72
N LYS A 200 22.62 0.38 4.86
CA LYS A 200 23.10 -0.25 6.11
C LYS A 200 22.98 0.71 7.30
N ASN A 201 23.30 1.99 7.08
CA ASN A 201 23.18 3.02 8.11
C ASN A 201 21.73 3.29 8.56
N MET A 202 20.73 2.88 7.79
CA MET A 202 19.31 2.94 8.17
C MET A 202 18.87 1.72 9.00
N LEU A 203 19.66 0.64 9.05
CA LEU A 203 19.32 -0.60 9.73
C LEU A 203 19.78 -0.62 11.18
N ASN A 204 19.04 -1.33 12.03
CA ASN A 204 19.50 -1.67 13.38
C ASN A 204 20.66 -2.67 13.31
N GLN A 205 21.62 -2.57 14.22
CA GLN A 205 22.78 -3.48 14.27
C GLN A 205 22.38 -4.96 14.31
N THR A 206 21.27 -5.31 14.94
CA THR A 206 20.80 -6.69 15.01
C THR A 206 20.45 -7.30 13.64
N LEU A 207 20.23 -6.47 12.61
CA LEU A 207 20.00 -6.92 11.24
C LEU A 207 21.32 -7.09 10.46
N LEU A 208 22.37 -6.37 10.83
CA LEU A 208 23.66 -6.40 10.14
C LEU A 208 24.50 -7.66 10.48
N HIS A 209 24.08 -8.44 11.47
CA HIS A 209 24.75 -9.66 11.93
C HIS A 209 23.92 -10.93 11.67
N LYS A 210 22.94 -10.86 10.78
CA LYS A 210 22.14 -11.99 10.31
C LYS A 210 22.61 -12.43 8.93
#